data_1a4b9236c02fd236adeefc7226e11262
#
_entry.id   1a4b9236c02fd236adeefc7226e11262
#
_cell.length_a   1.000
_cell.length_b   1.000
_cell.length_c   1.000
_cell.angle_alpha   90.00
_cell.angle_beta   90.00
_cell.angle_gamma   90.00
#
_symmetry.space_group_name_H-M   'P 1'
#
loop_
_entity.id
_entity.type
_entity.pdbx_description
1 polymer ?
#
loop_
_entity_poly.entity_id
_entity_poly.type
_entity_poly.pdbx_seq_one_letter_code
_entity_poly.pdbx_strand_id
1 'polypeptide(L)'
;MNKIGGIQSVIIGAVLVLVACEKPRAEMAFHELDPDFGGLQGGKTVKVVGGNVRLDIGYAVYFGQLRSSQVSIQSEKALLAVTPRRTTPGPVDVTIRADNGSVFVIKQGFEYINQGGNLLDESDAP
;
A
#
# COMPACT_ATOMS: atom_id res chain seq x y z
N MET A 1 49.90 -39.21 3.05
CA MET A 1 49.58 -38.68 2.94
C MET A 1 48.71 -37.98 2.79
N ASN A 2 48.48 -37.82 2.74
CA ASN A 2 47.93 -37.05 2.65
C ASN A 2 47.04 -36.76 2.67
N LYS A 3 46.91 -37.07 2.71
CA LYS A 3 46.11 -36.92 2.63
C LYS A 3 45.48 -36.36 3.03
N ILE A 4 45.51 -36.05 3.24
CA ILE A 4 45.09 -35.32 3.65
C ILE A 4 44.40 -34.70 3.35
N GLY A 5 44.76 -34.70 2.99
CA GLY A 5 44.28 -33.84 2.54
C GLY A 5 42.97 -33.63 2.23
N GLY A 6 42.48 -34.00 1.65
CA GLY A 6 41.20 -33.71 1.23
C GLY A 6 40.28 -33.26 2.25
N ILE A 7 40.73 -33.28 3.32
CA ILE A 7 39.98 -32.94 4.38
C ILE A 7 39.41 -31.64 4.39
N GLN A 8 40.17 -30.73 4.17
CA GLN A 8 39.74 -29.40 4.31
C GLN A 8 38.62 -29.06 3.43
N SER A 9 38.54 -29.68 2.37
CA SER A 9 37.54 -29.30 1.44
C SER A 9 36.15 -29.37 2.01
N VAL A 10 36.00 -30.23 2.91
CA VAL A 10 34.71 -30.42 3.45
C VAL A 10 34.21 -29.25 4.24
N ILE A 11 35.07 -28.61 4.87
CA ILE A 11 34.74 -27.52 5.67
C ILE A 11 34.02 -26.45 4.98
N ILE A 12 34.37 -26.23 3.79
CA ILE A 12 33.81 -25.18 3.02
C ILE A 12 32.34 -25.31 2.83
N GLY A 13 31.89 -26.50 2.65
CA GLY A 13 30.48 -26.68 2.39
C GLY A 13 29.63 -26.22 3.54
N ALA A 14 30.05 -26.42 4.69
CA ALA A 14 29.26 -26.08 5.84
C ALA A 14 29.00 -24.59 5.92
N VAL A 15 29.95 -23.83 5.59
CA VAL A 15 29.81 -22.40 5.66
C VAL A 15 28.74 -21.88 4.74
N LEU A 16 28.69 -22.41 3.57
CA LEU A 16 27.74 -21.97 2.59
C LEU A 16 26.32 -22.23 3.04
N VAL A 17 26.13 -23.32 3.69
CA VAL A 17 24.81 -23.66 4.12
C VAL A 17 24.24 -22.65 5.09
N LEU A 18 25.07 -22.11 5.93
CA LEU A 18 24.60 -21.17 6.90
C LEU A 18 23.96 -19.94 6.25
N VAL A 19 24.55 -19.49 5.21
CA VAL A 19 24.02 -18.33 4.52
C VAL A 19 22.69 -18.64 3.91
N ALA A 20 22.56 -19.81 3.38
CA ALA A 20 21.33 -20.18 2.71
C ALA A 20 20.17 -20.37 3.66
N CYS A 21 20.43 -20.50 4.92
CA CYS A 21 19.37 -20.75 5.86
C CYS A 21 18.57 -19.52 6.24
N GLU A 22 19.03 -18.37 5.88
CA GLU A 22 18.32 -17.17 6.24
C GLU A 22 17.03 -17.05 5.45
N LYS A 23 15.95 -16.76 6.16
CA LYS A 23 14.68 -16.58 5.51
C LYS A 23 14.47 -15.13 5.16
N PRO A 24 13.95 -14.86 3.97
CA PRO A 24 13.64 -13.50 3.62
C PRO A 24 12.48 -13.01 4.47
N ARG A 25 12.48 -11.75 4.76
CA ARG A 25 11.42 -11.14 5.52
C ARG A 25 10.24 -10.88 4.58
N ALA A 26 9.03 -11.08 5.08
CA ALA A 26 7.85 -10.78 4.29
C ALA A 26 7.82 -9.29 3.97
N GLU A 27 7.47 -8.97 2.76
CA GLU A 27 7.52 -7.60 2.30
C GLU A 27 6.18 -6.90 2.48
N MET A 28 6.26 -5.60 2.74
CA MET A 28 5.09 -4.76 2.82
C MET A 28 4.47 -4.65 1.44
N ALA A 29 3.14 -4.67 1.38
CA ALA A 29 2.42 -4.54 0.13
C ALA A 29 1.06 -3.93 0.39
N PHE A 30 0.49 -3.31 -0.63
CA PHE A 30 -0.85 -2.75 -0.56
C PHE A 30 -1.63 -3.25 -1.77
N HIS A 31 -2.89 -3.63 -1.57
CA HIS A 31 -3.66 -4.33 -2.58
C HIS A 31 -4.89 -3.62 -3.08
N GLU A 32 -5.61 -2.94 -2.20
CA GLU A 32 -6.90 -2.36 -2.57
C GLU A 32 -7.34 -1.35 -1.54
N LEU A 33 -8.38 -0.61 -1.87
CA LEU A 33 -9.03 0.30 -0.94
C LEU A 33 -10.41 -0.21 -0.61
N ASP A 34 -10.88 0.06 0.60
CA ASP A 34 -12.19 -0.34 1.05
C ASP A 34 -12.81 0.81 1.85
N PRO A 35 -13.82 1.47 1.33
CA PRO A 35 -14.40 1.31 0.00
C PRO A 35 -13.49 1.87 -1.08
N ASP A 36 -13.69 1.42 -2.30
CA ASP A 36 -12.85 1.84 -3.41
C ASP A 36 -13.51 2.89 -4.28
N PHE A 37 -14.51 3.56 -3.77
CA PHE A 37 -15.17 4.64 -4.48
C PHE A 37 -15.69 5.67 -3.49
N GLY A 38 -15.94 6.88 -3.99
CA GLY A 38 -16.51 7.93 -3.15
C GLY A 38 -16.84 9.16 -3.98
N GLY A 39 -17.46 10.13 -3.31
CA GLY A 39 -17.92 11.34 -3.96
C GLY A 39 -16.80 12.34 -4.22
N LEU A 40 -17.10 13.29 -5.10
CA LEU A 40 -16.12 14.29 -5.51
C LEU A 40 -15.71 15.23 -4.40
N GLN A 41 -16.57 15.44 -3.41
CA GLN A 41 -16.26 16.38 -2.35
C GLN A 41 -15.19 15.86 -1.38
N GLY A 42 -14.87 14.59 -1.46
CA GLY A 42 -13.85 14.03 -0.58
C GLY A 42 -14.28 13.98 0.88
N GLY A 43 -13.30 13.86 1.76
CA GLY A 43 -13.57 13.84 3.20
C GLY A 43 -13.95 12.48 3.73
N LYS A 44 -13.94 11.47 2.90
CA LYS A 44 -14.31 10.12 3.31
C LYS A 44 -13.08 9.36 3.77
N THR A 45 -13.20 8.66 4.88
CA THR A 45 -12.10 7.84 5.35
C THR A 45 -12.21 6.46 4.70
N VAL A 46 -11.15 6.06 4.04
CA VAL A 46 -11.10 4.75 3.39
C VAL A 46 -9.94 3.97 3.94
N LYS A 47 -10.05 2.66 3.87
CA LYS A 47 -9.02 1.76 4.35
C LYS A 47 -8.16 1.35 3.16
N VAL A 48 -6.84 1.51 3.31
CA VAL A 48 -5.89 1.04 2.30
C VAL A 48 -5.40 -0.30 2.79
N VAL A 49 -5.87 -1.35 2.17
CA VAL A 49 -5.65 -2.71 2.64
C VAL A 49 -4.33 -3.24 2.13
N GLY A 50 -3.57 -3.83 3.02
CA GLY A 50 -2.28 -4.38 2.64
C GLY A 50 -1.84 -5.48 3.56
N GLY A 51 -0.54 -5.69 3.63
CA GLY A 51 0.06 -6.68 4.52
C GLY A 51 1.44 -6.25 4.92
N ASN A 52 1.84 -6.68 6.08
CA ASN A 52 3.15 -6.39 6.64
C ASN A 52 3.44 -4.90 6.71
N VAL A 53 2.41 -4.11 7.01
CA VAL A 53 2.54 -2.67 7.12
C VAL A 53 3.38 -2.35 8.34
N ARG A 54 4.42 -1.55 8.15
CA ARG A 54 5.29 -1.19 9.25
C ARG A 54 4.61 -0.13 10.10
N LEU A 55 4.67 -0.33 11.41
CA LEU A 55 4.00 0.56 12.34
C LEU A 55 4.91 1.66 12.85
N ASP A 56 6.18 1.61 12.50
CA ASP A 56 7.17 2.54 13.04
C ASP A 56 7.62 3.60 12.05
N ILE A 57 6.94 3.72 10.91
CA ILE A 57 7.27 4.76 9.93
C ILE A 57 5.99 5.46 9.50
N GLY A 58 6.12 6.57 8.82
CA GLY A 58 4.98 7.32 8.34
C GLY A 58 4.68 7.02 6.88
N TYR A 59 3.50 7.44 6.44
CA TYR A 59 3.03 7.19 5.09
C TYR A 59 2.30 8.40 4.55
N ALA A 60 2.41 8.60 3.24
CA ALA A 60 1.60 9.57 2.52
C ALA A 60 0.82 8.80 1.47
N VAL A 61 -0.43 9.18 1.26
CA VAL A 61 -1.29 8.53 0.28
C VAL A 61 -1.80 9.58 -0.69
N TYR A 62 -1.70 9.26 -1.98
CA TYR A 62 -2.13 10.15 -3.04
C TYR A 62 -3.23 9.48 -3.84
N PHE A 63 -4.27 10.24 -4.13
CA PHE A 63 -5.38 9.81 -4.99
C PHE A 63 -5.19 10.53 -6.31
N GLY A 64 -4.60 9.85 -7.28
CA GLY A 64 -4.12 10.51 -8.46
C GLY A 64 -2.97 11.41 -8.05
N GLN A 65 -3.10 12.69 -8.29
CA GLN A 65 -2.06 13.64 -7.92
C GLN A 65 -2.36 14.38 -6.62
N LEU A 66 -3.51 14.09 -6.01
CA LEU A 66 -3.94 14.81 -4.84
C LEU A 66 -3.60 14.04 -3.58
N ARG A 67 -2.97 14.72 -2.66
CA ARG A 67 -2.53 14.08 -1.42
C ARG A 67 -3.67 14.04 -0.42
N SER A 68 -3.80 12.90 0.26
CA SER A 68 -4.71 12.77 1.37
C SER A 68 -4.29 13.73 2.48
N SER A 69 -5.26 14.39 3.09
CA SER A 69 -4.99 15.34 4.14
C SER A 69 -4.65 14.65 5.45
N GLN A 70 -5.01 13.39 5.58
CA GLN A 70 -4.80 12.69 6.84
C GLN A 70 -4.64 11.21 6.59
N VAL A 71 -3.55 10.65 7.09
CA VAL A 71 -3.25 9.23 6.94
C VAL A 71 -2.84 8.72 8.31
N SER A 72 -3.39 7.59 8.72
CA SER A 72 -3.01 6.96 9.97
C SER A 72 -2.85 5.46 9.76
N ILE A 73 -2.12 4.83 10.65
CA ILE A 73 -1.90 3.40 10.59
C ILE A 73 -2.97 2.73 11.44
N GLN A 74 -3.75 1.85 10.84
CA GLN A 74 -4.76 1.13 11.60
C GLN A 74 -4.16 -0.13 12.20
N SER A 75 -3.41 -0.87 11.40
CA SER A 75 -2.80 -2.11 11.85
C SER A 75 -1.74 -2.53 10.84
N GLU A 76 -1.18 -3.71 11.04
CA GLU A 76 -0.22 -4.25 10.08
C GLU A 76 -0.87 -4.61 8.76
N LYS A 77 -2.18 -4.48 8.66
CA LYS A 77 -2.91 -4.85 7.45
C LYS A 77 -3.58 -3.67 6.78
N ALA A 78 -3.53 -2.49 7.35
CA ALA A 78 -4.25 -1.37 6.75
C ALA A 78 -3.80 -0.02 7.23
N LEU A 79 -3.89 0.95 6.34
CA LEU A 79 -3.81 2.36 6.68
C LEU A 79 -5.22 2.94 6.52
N LEU A 80 -5.46 4.07 7.18
CA LEU A 80 -6.67 4.84 6.96
C LEU A 80 -6.26 6.14 6.30
N ALA A 81 -6.98 6.53 5.26
CA ALA A 81 -6.69 7.75 4.53
C ALA A 81 -7.98 8.49 4.23
N VAL A 82 -7.93 9.81 4.30
CA VAL A 82 -9.08 10.65 3.99
C VAL A 82 -8.98 11.05 2.53
N THR A 83 -10.06 10.86 1.78
CA THR A 83 -10.05 11.16 0.36
C THR A 83 -10.02 12.66 0.13
N PRO A 84 -9.18 13.15 -0.78
CA PRO A 84 -9.16 14.55 -1.11
C PRO A 84 -10.31 14.90 -2.05
N ARG A 85 -10.64 16.18 -2.09
CA ARG A 85 -11.67 16.68 -2.99
C ARG A 85 -11.15 16.64 -4.41
N ARG A 86 -12.04 16.37 -5.34
CA ARG A 86 -11.69 16.33 -6.74
C ARG A 86 -12.81 16.94 -7.58
N THR A 87 -12.45 17.49 -8.74
CA THR A 87 -13.44 18.18 -9.55
C THR A 87 -13.99 17.34 -10.69
N THR A 88 -13.32 16.25 -11.03
CA THR A 88 -13.80 15.40 -12.12
C THR A 88 -13.93 13.97 -11.66
N PRO A 89 -14.99 13.27 -12.10
CA PRO A 89 -15.17 11.87 -11.72
C PRO A 89 -14.23 10.96 -12.51
N GLY A 90 -14.12 9.74 -12.07
CA GLY A 90 -13.34 8.72 -12.76
C GLY A 90 -12.40 7.99 -11.83
N PRO A 91 -11.79 6.92 -12.32
CA PRO A 91 -10.84 6.16 -11.52
C PRO A 91 -9.50 6.88 -11.46
N VAL A 92 -8.81 6.69 -10.34
CA VAL A 92 -7.49 7.24 -10.15
C VAL A 92 -6.58 6.17 -9.55
N ASP A 93 -5.31 6.28 -9.83
CA ASP A 93 -4.32 5.43 -9.19
C ASP A 93 -4.13 5.92 -7.77
N VAL A 94 -3.89 4.98 -6.85
CA VAL A 94 -3.61 5.34 -5.48
C VAL A 94 -2.16 5.01 -5.20
N THR A 95 -1.40 6.01 -4.79
CA THR A 95 0.03 5.85 -4.53
C THR A 95 0.28 6.00 -3.06
N ILE A 96 0.97 5.04 -2.47
CA ILE A 96 1.36 5.07 -1.07
C ILE A 96 2.88 5.25 -1.03
N ARG A 97 3.33 6.29 -0.35
CA ARG A 97 4.75 6.53 -0.16
C ARG A 97 5.10 6.34 1.29
N ALA A 98 6.04 5.46 1.55
CA ALA A 98 6.49 5.22 2.91
C ALA A 98 7.73 6.06 3.19
N ASP A 99 7.92 6.41 4.44
CA ASP A 99 9.06 7.25 4.83
C ASP A 99 10.40 6.58 4.56
N ASN A 100 10.41 5.27 4.42
CA ASN A 100 11.65 4.55 4.13
C ASN A 100 12.00 4.56 2.64
N GLY A 101 11.22 5.30 1.83
CA GLY A 101 11.48 5.43 0.40
C GLY A 101 10.69 4.47 -0.47
N SER A 102 9.98 3.53 0.11
CA SER A 102 9.19 2.60 -0.69
C SER A 102 7.97 3.29 -1.27
N VAL A 103 7.60 2.91 -2.48
CA VAL A 103 6.44 3.47 -3.17
C VAL A 103 5.62 2.33 -3.72
N PHE A 104 4.31 2.41 -3.48
CA PHE A 104 3.37 1.39 -3.94
C PHE A 104 2.27 2.06 -4.74
N VAL A 105 1.85 1.45 -5.84
CA VAL A 105 0.79 2.02 -6.66
C VAL A 105 -0.30 0.97 -6.83
N ILE A 106 -1.52 1.34 -6.48
CA ILE A 106 -2.69 0.52 -6.75
C ILE A 106 -3.37 1.15 -7.96
N LYS A 107 -3.22 0.51 -9.10
CA LYS A 107 -3.77 1.04 -10.35
C LYS A 107 -5.28 1.12 -10.27
N GLN A 108 -5.80 2.31 -10.58
CA GLN A 108 -7.24 2.55 -10.54
C GLN A 108 -7.86 2.09 -9.23
N GLY A 109 -7.13 2.32 -8.15
CA GLY A 109 -7.53 1.81 -6.84
C GLY A 109 -8.71 2.52 -6.22
N PHE A 110 -9.09 3.67 -6.72
CA PHE A 110 -10.22 4.41 -6.19
C PHE A 110 -10.95 5.11 -7.32
N GLU A 111 -12.27 5.13 -7.22
CA GLU A 111 -13.06 5.79 -8.24
C GLU A 111 -13.88 6.91 -7.63
N TYR A 112 -13.75 8.11 -8.21
CA TYR A 112 -14.57 9.25 -7.82
C TYR A 112 -15.85 9.22 -8.63
N ILE A 113 -16.99 9.33 -7.96
CA ILE A 113 -18.28 9.32 -8.62
C ILE A 113 -19.02 10.60 -8.26
N ASN A 114 -19.88 11.00 -9.17
CA ASN A 114 -20.61 12.25 -9.02
C ASN A 114 -21.91 12.00 -8.28
N GLN A 115 -21.79 11.71 -6.99
CA GLN A 115 -22.95 11.37 -6.19
C GLN A 115 -23.83 12.56 -5.90
N GLY A 116 -23.20 13.69 -5.60
CA GLY A 116 -23.95 14.86 -5.21
C GLY A 116 -24.88 15.35 -6.29
N GLY A 117 -24.39 15.40 -7.49
CA GLY A 117 -25.21 15.85 -8.59
C GLY A 117 -26.42 14.97 -8.82
N ASN A 118 -26.20 13.69 -8.72
CA ASN A 118 -27.29 12.75 -8.93
C ASN A 118 -28.38 12.91 -7.88
N LEU A 119 -27.97 13.07 -6.66
CA LEU A 119 -28.93 13.23 -5.59
C LEU A 119 -29.77 14.46 -5.74
N LEU A 120 -29.17 15.53 -6.18
CA LEU A 120 -29.89 16.77 -6.37
C LEU A 120 -30.89 16.63 -7.49
N ASP A 121 -30.50 15.98 -8.54
CA ASP A 121 -31.39 15.78 -9.66
C ASP A 121 -32.61 15.00 -9.25
N GLU A 122 -32.40 13.99 -8.46
CA GLU A 122 -33.51 13.16 -8.02
C GLU A 122 -34.43 13.91 -7.10
N SER A 123 -33.89 14.72 -6.24
CA SER A 123 -34.74 15.42 -5.31
C SER A 123 -35.51 16.49 -5.99
N ASP A 124 -35.07 16.97 -7.12
CA ASP A 124 -35.80 17.94 -7.87
C ASP A 124 -36.94 17.32 -8.64
N ALA A 125 -36.93 16.04 -8.81
CA ALA A 125 -38.01 15.38 -9.53
C ALA A 125 -39.26 15.50 -8.69
N PRO A 126 -40.37 15.85 -9.30
CA PRO A 126 -41.60 16.06 -8.57
C PRO A 126 -42.21 14.81 -8.02
#